data_ebb7b518e102a3ea7583e8e25b4f31ed
#
_entry.id   ebb7b518e102a3ea7583e8e25b4f31ed
#
_cell.length_a   1.000
_cell.length_b   1.000
_cell.length_c   1.000
_cell.angle_alpha   90.00
_cell.angle_beta   90.00
_cell.angle_gamma   90.00
#
_symmetry.space_group_name_H-M   'P 1'
#
loop_
_entity.id
_entity.type
_entity.pdbx_description
1 polymer ?
#
loop_
_entity_poly.entity_id
_entity_poly.type
_entity_poly.pdbx_seq_one_letter_code
_entity_poly.pdbx_strand_id
1 'polypeptide(L)'
;MRRGLALLLTATLALSMTACGGSKGAGTQKSEKGDGMTYAVEAGSAGEAVAKEKGFNYNSVSSQADALMEVKSGTSDAAIIDLLMAGAMIGEGTSYPDLVHTTELTSEKYGVGCRKGSDLASYINSVLADSYADGSSQEIAKKYGVQDSLLEQEPCEFKQSESDSDVDYIKSKGKMIVGITEFEPMDYKD
;
A
#
# COMPACT_ATOMS: atom_id res chain seq x y z
N MET A 1 19.98 -43.91 -60.65
CA MET A 1 18.72 -44.67 -60.43
C MET A 1 17.99 -44.07 -59.24
N ARG A 2 16.77 -43.57 -59.51
CA ARG A 2 15.58 -43.55 -58.63
C ARG A 2 15.57 -42.59 -57.43
N ARG A 3 14.81 -41.53 -57.60
CA ARG A 3 13.44 -41.24 -57.08
C ARG A 3 13.54 -40.70 -55.69
N GLY A 4 13.23 -39.49 -55.35
CA GLY A 4 11.99 -38.77 -55.70
C GLY A 4 11.05 -38.90 -54.53
N LEU A 5 10.91 -37.86 -53.67
CA LEU A 5 9.65 -37.59 -52.96
C LEU A 5 9.61 -36.13 -52.49
N ALA A 6 8.78 -35.34 -53.14
CA ALA A 6 8.38 -34.03 -52.72
C ALA A 6 7.28 -34.18 -51.68
N LEU A 7 7.38 -33.51 -50.50
CA LEU A 7 6.31 -33.38 -49.57
C LEU A 7 5.88 -31.91 -49.54
N LEU A 8 4.72 -31.65 -50.12
CA LEU A 8 3.97 -30.40 -49.97
C LEU A 8 3.46 -30.29 -48.56
N LEU A 9 3.84 -29.23 -47.86
CA LEU A 9 3.22 -28.85 -46.60
C LEU A 9 2.21 -27.73 -46.86
N THR A 10 0.92 -28.07 -46.84
CA THR A 10 -0.19 -27.13 -46.92
C THR A 10 -0.34 -26.42 -45.59
N ALA A 11 -0.10 -25.09 -45.60
CA ALA A 11 -0.40 -24.21 -44.48
C ALA A 11 -1.90 -23.90 -44.47
N THR A 12 -2.62 -24.45 -43.51
CA THR A 12 -3.99 -24.03 -43.21
C THR A 12 -3.98 -22.84 -42.29
N LEU A 13 -4.32 -21.68 -42.86
CA LEU A 13 -4.54 -20.42 -42.12
C LEU A 13 -5.93 -20.50 -41.52
N ALA A 14 -6.03 -20.71 -40.20
CA ALA A 14 -7.28 -20.57 -39.44
C ALA A 14 -7.37 -19.15 -38.90
N LEU A 15 -8.15 -18.30 -39.59
CA LEU A 15 -8.66 -17.04 -39.02
C LEU A 15 -9.76 -17.35 -38.01
N SER A 16 -9.49 -17.19 -36.73
CA SER A 16 -10.53 -17.09 -35.72
C SER A 16 -10.74 -15.64 -35.35
N MET A 17 -11.80 -15.04 -35.90
CA MET A 17 -12.36 -13.80 -35.40
C MET A 17 -13.05 -14.07 -34.07
N THR A 18 -12.56 -13.49 -33.00
CA THR A 18 -13.28 -13.44 -31.73
C THR A 18 -13.80 -12.04 -31.51
N ALA A 19 -15.12 -11.95 -31.38
CA ALA A 19 -15.90 -10.73 -31.18
C ALA A 19 -15.64 -10.10 -29.80
N CYS A 20 -15.82 -8.78 -29.77
CA CYS A 20 -15.83 -7.90 -28.60
C CYS A 20 -16.67 -8.40 -27.45
N GLY A 21 -16.08 -8.35 -26.22
CA GLY A 21 -16.78 -8.31 -24.96
C GLY A 21 -15.82 -7.71 -23.95
N GLY A 22 -16.00 -6.42 -23.63
CA GLY A 22 -15.10 -5.73 -22.73
C GLY A 22 -15.26 -6.18 -21.28
N SER A 23 -14.21 -6.70 -20.70
CA SER A 23 -13.91 -6.56 -19.29
C SER A 23 -12.42 -6.20 -19.21
N LYS A 24 -12.13 -5.13 -18.47
CA LYS A 24 -10.77 -4.71 -18.21
C LYS A 24 -10.14 -5.77 -17.29
N GLY A 25 -9.50 -6.75 -17.90
CA GLY A 25 -8.71 -7.72 -17.20
C GLY A 25 -7.47 -7.07 -16.61
N ALA A 26 -7.15 -7.42 -15.37
CA ALA A 26 -5.87 -7.13 -14.75
C ALA A 26 -4.73 -7.52 -15.71
N GLY A 27 -3.90 -6.55 -16.06
CA GLY A 27 -2.79 -6.76 -16.99
C GLY A 27 -1.65 -7.45 -16.25
N THR A 28 -1.41 -8.72 -16.57
CA THR A 28 -0.20 -9.41 -16.10
C THR A 28 1.00 -8.89 -16.92
N GLN A 29 1.91 -8.18 -16.27
CA GLN A 29 3.18 -7.79 -16.90
C GLN A 29 4.24 -8.83 -16.54
N LYS A 30 4.67 -9.65 -17.53
CA LYS A 30 5.82 -10.54 -17.36
C LYS A 30 7.12 -9.77 -17.63
N SER A 31 7.95 -9.65 -16.62
CA SER A 31 9.34 -9.20 -16.72
C SER A 31 10.26 -10.42 -16.76
N GLU A 32 11.29 -10.39 -17.62
CA GLU A 32 12.27 -11.49 -17.77
C GLU A 32 13.38 -11.50 -16.69
N LYS A 33 13.28 -10.68 -15.64
CA LYS A 33 14.30 -10.50 -14.59
C LYS A 33 13.74 -10.48 -13.17
N GLY A 34 12.78 -11.33 -12.85
CA GLY A 34 12.28 -11.51 -11.50
C GLY A 34 12.86 -12.76 -10.84
N ASP A 35 12.60 -12.92 -9.55
CA ASP A 35 12.89 -14.12 -8.75
C ASP A 35 12.03 -15.35 -9.13
N GLY A 36 11.21 -15.21 -10.16
CA GLY A 36 10.27 -16.23 -10.63
C GLY A 36 8.93 -16.25 -9.91
N MET A 37 8.76 -15.41 -8.90
CA MET A 37 7.51 -15.24 -8.14
C MET A 37 6.57 -14.24 -8.86
N THR A 38 5.27 -14.39 -8.61
CA THR A 38 4.24 -13.43 -9.01
C THR A 38 3.73 -12.72 -7.74
N TYR A 39 3.83 -11.41 -7.72
CA TYR A 39 3.42 -10.58 -6.59
C TYR A 39 2.04 -9.96 -6.84
N ALA A 40 1.17 -9.95 -5.84
CA ALA A 40 -0.03 -9.12 -5.87
C ALA A 40 0.29 -7.75 -5.30
N VAL A 41 -0.16 -6.67 -5.98
CA VAL A 41 0.07 -5.28 -5.57
C VAL A 41 -1.18 -4.44 -5.81
N GLU A 42 -1.45 -3.48 -4.94
CA GLU A 42 -2.51 -2.50 -5.18
C GLU A 42 -2.12 -1.54 -6.31
N ALA A 43 -3.04 -1.30 -7.23
CA ALA A 43 -2.85 -0.41 -8.38
C ALA A 43 -2.54 1.03 -7.93
N GLY A 44 -1.44 1.60 -8.43
CA GLY A 44 -1.00 2.96 -8.11
C GLY A 44 -0.30 3.11 -6.76
N SER A 45 -0.12 2.02 -5.99
CA SER A 45 0.57 2.04 -4.71
C SER A 45 2.09 2.13 -4.83
N ALA A 46 2.76 2.42 -3.70
CA ALA A 46 4.21 2.30 -3.59
C ALA A 46 4.68 0.86 -3.86
N GLY A 47 3.91 -0.15 -3.44
CA GLY A 47 4.17 -1.55 -3.72
C GLY A 47 4.22 -1.86 -5.22
N GLU A 48 3.30 -1.30 -6.01
CA GLU A 48 3.34 -1.42 -7.47
C GLU A 48 4.58 -0.73 -8.07
N ALA A 49 4.93 0.45 -7.56
CA ALA A 49 6.12 1.16 -8.02
C ALA A 49 7.40 0.36 -7.75
N VAL A 50 7.52 -0.24 -6.57
CA VAL A 50 8.64 -1.11 -6.19
C VAL A 50 8.69 -2.37 -7.06
N ALA A 51 7.55 -3.02 -7.33
CA ALA A 51 7.51 -4.19 -8.20
C ALA A 51 8.02 -3.85 -9.61
N LYS A 52 7.63 -2.69 -10.14
CA LYS A 52 8.12 -2.18 -11.44
C LYS A 52 9.62 -1.91 -11.41
N GLU A 53 10.11 -1.21 -10.39
CA GLU A 53 11.52 -0.86 -10.25
C GLU A 53 12.42 -2.09 -10.16
N LYS A 54 11.99 -3.10 -9.38
CA LYS A 54 12.73 -4.35 -9.18
C LYS A 54 12.55 -5.35 -10.34
N GLY A 55 11.66 -5.08 -11.29
CA GLY A 55 11.35 -5.96 -12.41
C GLY A 55 10.65 -7.26 -11.99
N PHE A 56 9.88 -7.24 -10.92
CA PHE A 56 9.09 -8.39 -10.47
C PHE A 56 7.90 -8.64 -11.41
N ASN A 57 7.48 -9.90 -11.52
CA ASN A 57 6.18 -10.21 -12.12
C ASN A 57 5.10 -9.85 -11.10
N TYR A 58 4.05 -9.14 -11.51
CA TYR A 58 3.00 -8.77 -10.58
C TYR A 58 1.61 -8.73 -11.20
N ASN A 59 0.61 -8.98 -10.36
CA ASN A 59 -0.81 -8.75 -10.61
C ASN A 59 -1.21 -7.44 -9.91
N SER A 60 -1.83 -6.52 -10.64
CA SER A 60 -2.34 -5.27 -10.08
C SER A 60 -3.81 -5.48 -9.68
N VAL A 61 -4.13 -5.25 -8.42
CA VAL A 61 -5.46 -5.42 -7.83
C VAL A 61 -6.01 -4.10 -7.30
N SER A 62 -7.27 -4.10 -6.81
CA SER A 62 -7.96 -2.87 -6.41
C SER A 62 -7.57 -2.37 -5.03
N SER A 63 -7.10 -3.26 -4.15
CA SER A 63 -6.75 -2.96 -2.77
C SER A 63 -5.67 -3.88 -2.24
N GLN A 64 -5.03 -3.50 -1.14
CA GLN A 64 -4.08 -4.37 -0.44
C GLN A 64 -4.76 -5.62 0.16
N ALA A 65 -6.03 -5.49 0.56
CA ALA A 65 -6.83 -6.63 1.01
C ALA A 65 -7.05 -7.65 -0.12
N ASP A 66 -7.31 -7.18 -1.35
CA ASP A 66 -7.39 -8.06 -2.53
C ASP A 66 -6.03 -8.73 -2.83
N ALA A 67 -4.92 -8.01 -2.62
CA ALA A 67 -3.59 -8.58 -2.76
C ALA A 67 -3.34 -9.75 -1.79
N LEU A 68 -3.73 -9.60 -0.52
CA LEU A 68 -3.67 -10.68 0.47
C LEU A 68 -4.60 -11.85 0.11
N MET A 69 -5.78 -11.57 -0.45
CA MET A 69 -6.71 -12.60 -0.92
C MET A 69 -6.13 -13.41 -2.08
N GLU A 70 -5.41 -12.78 -3.03
CA GLU A 70 -4.73 -13.50 -4.09
C GLU A 70 -3.65 -14.47 -3.56
N VAL A 71 -2.88 -14.04 -2.56
CA VAL A 71 -1.89 -14.92 -1.92
C VAL A 71 -2.58 -16.07 -1.21
N LYS A 72 -3.63 -15.82 -0.44
CA LYS A 72 -4.38 -16.88 0.25
C LYS A 72 -5.02 -17.89 -0.71
N SER A 73 -5.47 -17.45 -1.87
CA SER A 73 -6.05 -18.32 -2.90
C SER A 73 -5.01 -19.07 -3.74
N GLY A 74 -3.73 -18.71 -3.65
CA GLY A 74 -2.65 -19.24 -4.49
C GLY A 74 -2.63 -18.67 -5.91
N THR A 75 -3.32 -17.56 -6.17
CA THR A 75 -3.29 -16.85 -7.46
C THR A 75 -1.98 -16.09 -7.61
N SER A 76 -1.45 -15.52 -6.54
CA SER A 76 -0.14 -14.90 -6.44
C SER A 76 0.70 -15.60 -5.37
N ASP A 77 2.03 -15.61 -5.55
CA ASP A 77 2.97 -16.27 -4.63
C ASP A 77 3.21 -15.42 -3.37
N ALA A 78 3.19 -14.10 -3.52
CA ALA A 78 3.37 -13.14 -2.44
C ALA A 78 2.59 -11.84 -2.73
N ALA A 79 2.48 -10.96 -1.73
CA ALA A 79 1.95 -9.60 -1.89
C ALA A 79 2.98 -8.56 -1.44
N ILE A 80 2.96 -7.37 -2.06
CA ILE A 80 3.70 -6.21 -1.57
C ILE A 80 2.66 -5.23 -1.06
N ILE A 81 2.65 -5.04 0.25
CA ILE A 81 1.67 -4.23 0.98
C ILE A 81 2.37 -3.36 2.03
N ASP A 82 1.65 -2.41 2.59
CA ASP A 82 2.15 -1.58 3.67
C ASP A 82 2.28 -2.37 4.98
N LEU A 83 3.28 -2.05 5.77
CA LEU A 83 3.53 -2.69 7.06
C LEU A 83 2.36 -2.48 8.03
N LEU A 84 1.67 -1.34 7.96
CA LEU A 84 0.47 -1.07 8.76
C LEU A 84 -0.66 -2.03 8.41
N MET A 85 -0.90 -2.26 7.11
CA MET A 85 -1.88 -3.25 6.63
C MET A 85 -1.47 -4.66 7.06
N ALA A 86 -0.19 -5.01 6.93
CA ALA A 86 0.32 -6.30 7.38
C ALA A 86 0.04 -6.52 8.88
N GLY A 87 0.34 -5.54 9.72
CA GLY A 87 0.10 -5.60 11.18
C GLY A 87 -1.38 -5.77 11.56
N ALA A 88 -2.29 -5.21 10.77
CA ALA A 88 -3.73 -5.31 11.02
C ALA A 88 -4.36 -6.62 10.50
N MET A 89 -3.81 -7.21 9.43
CA MET A 89 -4.51 -8.28 8.70
C MET A 89 -3.77 -9.62 8.69
N ILE A 90 -2.48 -9.68 9.04
CA ILE A 90 -1.64 -10.88 8.97
C ILE A 90 -1.29 -11.37 10.38
N GLY A 91 -1.32 -12.68 10.57
CA GLY A 91 -0.91 -13.33 11.81
C GLY A 91 -2.08 -13.81 12.67
N GLU A 92 -1.75 -14.44 13.81
CA GLU A 92 -2.73 -15.06 14.70
C GLU A 92 -3.80 -14.05 15.18
N GLY A 93 -5.06 -14.44 15.08
CA GLY A 93 -6.21 -13.61 15.48
C GLY A 93 -6.66 -12.59 14.43
N THR A 94 -6.05 -12.57 13.25
CA THR A 94 -6.41 -11.66 12.13
C THR A 94 -7.16 -12.38 11.02
N SER A 95 -7.46 -11.66 9.92
CA SER A 95 -8.13 -12.23 8.74
C SER A 95 -7.26 -13.24 7.97
N TYR A 96 -5.94 -13.15 8.10
CA TYR A 96 -4.97 -14.02 7.41
C TYR A 96 -3.97 -14.64 8.39
N PRO A 97 -4.42 -15.57 9.27
CA PRO A 97 -3.58 -16.13 10.33
C PRO A 97 -2.41 -16.98 9.82
N ASP A 98 -2.52 -17.50 8.60
CA ASP A 98 -1.52 -18.37 7.98
C ASP A 98 -0.48 -17.60 7.14
N LEU A 99 -0.67 -16.30 6.94
CA LEU A 99 0.29 -15.47 6.24
C LEU A 99 1.31 -14.86 7.21
N VAL A 100 2.49 -14.57 6.69
CA VAL A 100 3.58 -13.90 7.42
C VAL A 100 4.19 -12.81 6.55
N HIS A 101 4.61 -11.70 7.13
CA HIS A 101 5.45 -10.75 6.44
C HIS A 101 6.94 -11.13 6.62
N THR A 102 7.74 -10.91 5.60
CA THR A 102 9.12 -11.46 5.58
C THR A 102 10.20 -10.41 5.35
N THR A 103 9.98 -9.45 4.47
CA THR A 103 11.02 -8.53 4.01
C THR A 103 10.45 -7.15 3.78
N GLU A 104 11.11 -6.14 4.29
CA GLU A 104 10.84 -4.75 3.94
C GLU A 104 11.57 -4.40 2.64
N LEU A 105 10.85 -3.84 1.68
CA LEU A 105 11.38 -3.47 0.37
C LEU A 105 11.73 -1.99 0.30
N THR A 106 10.95 -1.14 0.96
CA THR A 106 11.12 0.31 1.07
C THR A 106 10.68 0.79 2.45
N SER A 107 10.99 2.03 2.78
CA SER A 107 10.47 2.71 3.97
C SER A 107 9.81 4.02 3.55
N GLU A 108 8.59 4.24 4.03
CA GLU A 108 7.82 5.46 3.81
C GLU A 108 7.49 6.12 5.16
N LYS A 109 7.26 7.42 5.13
CA LYS A 109 6.84 8.17 6.31
C LYS A 109 5.44 8.74 6.06
N TYR A 110 4.53 8.42 6.94
CA TYR A 110 3.21 9.06 6.96
C TYR A 110 3.27 10.37 7.72
N GLY A 111 2.48 11.34 7.27
CA GLY A 111 2.47 12.66 7.89
C GLY A 111 1.12 13.36 7.72
N VAL A 112 0.87 14.33 8.56
CA VAL A 112 -0.33 15.17 8.50
C VAL A 112 -0.04 16.41 7.67
N GLY A 113 -0.74 16.57 6.53
CA GLY A 113 -0.66 17.76 5.68
C GLY A 113 -1.45 18.92 6.28
N CYS A 114 -0.79 20.04 6.50
CA CYS A 114 -1.42 21.29 6.94
C CYS A 114 -1.29 22.38 5.89
N ARG A 115 -2.15 23.39 5.95
CA ARG A 115 -2.06 24.57 5.08
C ARG A 115 -0.69 25.25 5.27
N LYS A 116 -0.07 25.68 4.16
CA LYS A 116 1.21 26.36 4.21
C LYS A 116 1.14 27.61 5.12
N GLY A 117 2.05 27.72 6.08
CA GLY A 117 2.11 28.80 7.04
C GLY A 117 1.18 28.62 8.26
N SER A 118 0.44 27.52 8.35
CA SER A 118 -0.37 27.20 9.52
C SER A 118 0.50 26.80 10.71
N ASP A 119 0.17 27.28 11.91
CA ASP A 119 0.79 26.85 13.16
C ASP A 119 0.28 25.48 13.64
N LEU A 120 -0.74 24.93 12.98
CA LEU A 120 -1.30 23.61 13.30
C LEU A 120 -0.25 22.50 13.12
N ALA A 121 0.63 22.58 12.13
CA ALA A 121 1.71 21.60 11.96
C ALA A 121 2.66 21.58 13.16
N SER A 122 3.05 22.75 13.65
CA SER A 122 3.88 22.87 14.86
C SER A 122 3.17 22.34 16.11
N TYR A 123 1.86 22.59 16.23
CA TYR A 123 1.05 22.07 17.32
C TYR A 123 0.96 20.54 17.29
N ILE A 124 0.66 19.96 16.13
CA ILE A 124 0.58 18.49 15.97
C ILE A 124 1.93 17.85 16.31
N ASN A 125 3.04 18.41 15.79
CA ASN A 125 4.37 17.89 16.08
C ASN A 125 4.71 17.94 17.57
N SER A 126 4.33 19.01 18.30
CA SER A 126 4.56 19.08 19.74
C SER A 126 3.73 18.03 20.51
N VAL A 127 2.48 17.81 20.11
CA VAL A 127 1.63 16.76 20.71
C VAL A 127 2.19 15.36 20.46
N LEU A 128 2.68 15.09 19.25
CA LEU A 128 3.30 13.80 18.92
C LEU A 128 4.60 13.60 19.72
N ALA A 129 5.43 14.64 19.85
CA ALA A 129 6.66 14.58 20.63
C ALA A 129 6.37 14.33 22.13
N ASP A 130 5.41 15.03 22.71
CA ASP A 130 5.00 14.84 24.10
C ASP A 130 4.46 13.43 24.35
N SER A 131 3.57 12.95 23.47
CA SER A 131 2.99 11.61 23.59
C SER A 131 4.00 10.48 23.35
N TYR A 132 5.04 10.74 22.56
CA TYR A 132 6.15 9.79 22.41
C TYR A 132 7.03 9.78 23.67
N ALA A 133 7.33 10.96 24.24
CA ALA A 133 8.17 11.08 25.43
C ALA A 133 7.52 10.50 26.70
N ASP A 134 6.20 10.61 26.84
CA ASP A 134 5.47 10.08 28.01
C ASP A 134 5.07 8.59 27.84
N GLY A 135 5.30 7.98 26.67
CA GLY A 135 5.03 6.57 26.37
C GLY A 135 3.61 6.29 25.91
N SER A 136 2.70 7.26 25.85
CA SER A 136 1.32 7.04 25.42
C SER A 136 1.20 6.63 23.96
N SER A 137 2.06 7.14 23.08
CA SER A 137 2.15 6.69 21.67
C SER A 137 2.47 5.20 21.56
N GLN A 138 3.40 4.69 22.36
CA GLN A 138 3.80 3.29 22.37
C GLN A 138 2.68 2.37 22.88
N GLU A 139 1.92 2.83 23.89
CA GLU A 139 0.76 2.08 24.41
C GLU A 139 -0.36 2.00 23.36
N ILE A 140 -0.66 3.12 22.69
CA ILE A 140 -1.64 3.16 21.60
C ILE A 140 -1.19 2.27 20.45
N ALA A 141 0.05 2.39 20.02
CA ALA A 141 0.60 1.58 18.91
C ALA A 141 0.49 0.08 19.19
N LYS A 142 0.78 -0.38 20.41
CA LYS A 142 0.59 -1.79 20.82
C LYS A 142 -0.87 -2.23 20.75
N LYS A 143 -1.80 -1.34 21.16
CA LYS A 143 -3.23 -1.65 21.12
C LYS A 143 -3.73 -1.93 19.71
N TYR A 144 -3.16 -1.25 18.72
CA TYR A 144 -3.55 -1.37 17.32
C TYR A 144 -2.59 -2.21 16.47
N GLY A 145 -1.58 -2.86 17.07
CA GLY A 145 -0.64 -3.73 16.36
C GLY A 145 0.33 -3.00 15.43
N VAL A 146 0.55 -1.70 15.62
CA VAL A 146 1.37 -0.86 14.74
C VAL A 146 2.65 -0.35 15.42
N GLN A 147 3.08 -0.99 16.49
CA GLN A 147 4.26 -0.58 17.27
C GLN A 147 5.56 -0.59 16.45
N ASP A 148 5.68 -1.49 15.47
CA ASP A 148 6.86 -1.63 14.62
C ASP A 148 6.94 -0.53 13.55
N SER A 149 5.83 0.19 13.32
CA SER A 149 5.74 1.32 12.40
C SER A 149 5.83 2.67 13.10
N LEU A 150 5.90 2.70 14.43
CA LEU A 150 5.96 3.94 15.20
C LEU A 150 7.34 4.59 15.05
N LEU A 151 7.35 5.84 14.55
CA LEU A 151 8.58 6.62 14.44
C LEU A 151 8.90 7.32 15.75
N GLU A 152 10.18 7.30 16.13
CA GLU A 152 10.70 8.13 17.21
C GLU A 152 10.46 9.61 16.91
N GLN A 153 9.99 10.33 17.91
CA GLN A 153 9.71 11.76 17.82
C GLN A 153 10.75 12.57 18.57
N GLU A 154 11.38 13.49 17.87
CA GLU A 154 12.28 14.44 18.52
C GLU A 154 11.49 15.49 19.32
N PRO A 155 12.04 15.98 20.46
CA PRO A 155 11.41 17.04 21.23
C PRO A 155 11.06 18.25 20.35
N CYS A 156 9.83 18.70 20.40
CA CYS A 156 9.32 19.78 19.57
C CYS A 156 8.42 20.71 20.41
N GLU A 157 8.79 21.98 20.48
CA GLU A 157 7.94 23.00 21.14
C GLU A 157 6.94 23.57 20.14
N PHE A 158 5.69 23.80 20.64
CA PHE A 158 4.69 24.49 19.85
C PHE A 158 5.08 25.94 19.60
N LYS A 159 5.08 26.32 18.33
CA LYS A 159 5.32 27.71 17.88
C LYS A 159 4.01 28.28 17.35
N GLN A 160 3.33 29.04 18.20
CA GLN A 160 2.08 29.71 17.82
C GLN A 160 2.38 30.87 16.87
N SER A 161 1.49 31.09 15.90
CA SER A 161 1.53 32.27 15.05
C SER A 161 1.14 33.52 15.84
N GLU A 162 1.87 34.62 15.62
CA GLU A 162 1.57 35.92 16.26
C GLU A 162 0.26 36.52 15.77
N SER A 163 -0.15 36.19 14.53
CA SER A 163 -1.41 36.57 13.93
C SER A 163 -2.02 35.38 13.21
N ASP A 164 -3.36 35.30 13.17
CA ASP A 164 -4.13 34.30 12.43
C ASP A 164 -3.77 32.85 12.81
N SER A 165 -3.72 32.53 14.12
CA SER A 165 -3.48 31.17 14.59
C SER A 165 -4.61 30.22 14.20
N ASP A 166 -4.31 29.21 13.38
CA ASP A 166 -5.26 28.15 13.05
C ASP A 166 -5.63 27.32 14.29
N VAL A 167 -4.69 27.14 15.22
CA VAL A 167 -4.91 26.40 16.46
C VAL A 167 -5.95 27.12 17.33
N ASP A 168 -5.85 28.44 17.50
CA ASP A 168 -6.83 29.21 18.25
C ASP A 168 -8.19 29.23 17.56
N TYR A 169 -8.21 29.34 16.25
CA TYR A 169 -9.45 29.25 15.46
C TYR A 169 -10.15 27.91 15.65
N ILE A 170 -9.40 26.79 15.54
CA ILE A 170 -9.94 25.43 15.76
C ILE A 170 -10.47 25.28 17.16
N LYS A 171 -9.71 25.72 18.17
CA LYS A 171 -10.14 25.71 19.59
C LYS A 171 -11.42 26.52 19.83
N SER A 172 -11.51 27.70 19.22
CA SER A 172 -12.71 28.55 19.37
C SER A 172 -13.95 27.94 18.71
N LYS A 173 -13.79 27.20 17.62
CA LYS A 173 -14.88 26.46 16.95
C LYS A 173 -15.25 25.15 17.64
N GLY A 174 -14.40 24.64 18.52
CA GLY A 174 -14.59 23.35 19.18
C GLY A 174 -14.58 22.14 18.20
N LYS A 175 -14.13 22.31 16.97
CA LYS A 175 -14.01 21.23 15.97
C LYS A 175 -12.89 21.48 14.98
N MET A 176 -12.20 20.41 14.59
CA MET A 176 -11.27 20.36 13.48
C MET A 176 -11.90 19.61 12.29
N ILE A 177 -11.68 20.08 11.08
CA ILE A 177 -12.10 19.40 9.85
C ILE A 177 -10.86 18.76 9.26
N VAL A 178 -10.92 17.43 9.06
CA VAL A 178 -9.82 16.63 8.51
C VAL A 178 -10.27 16.03 7.19
N GLY A 179 -9.49 16.21 6.14
CA GLY A 179 -9.65 15.46 4.89
C GLY A 179 -9.00 14.10 5.03
N ILE A 180 -9.73 13.05 4.67
CA ILE A 180 -9.25 11.67 4.67
C ILE A 180 -9.46 11.05 3.30
N THR A 181 -8.78 9.93 3.04
CA THR A 181 -9.07 9.00 1.94
C THR A 181 -9.85 7.81 2.49
N GLU A 182 -10.32 6.92 1.64
CA GLU A 182 -10.89 5.64 2.07
C GLU A 182 -9.77 4.59 2.04
N PHE A 183 -8.94 4.57 3.07
CA PHE A 183 -7.76 3.70 3.17
C PHE A 183 -7.78 2.91 4.48
N GLU A 184 -8.51 1.80 4.48
CA GLU A 184 -8.63 0.91 5.65
C GLU A 184 -7.29 0.15 5.86
N PRO A 185 -6.79 0.04 7.09
CA PRO A 185 -7.35 0.44 8.37
C PRO A 185 -6.87 1.84 8.87
N MET A 186 -6.23 2.63 8.02
CA MET A 186 -5.63 3.92 8.40
C MET A 186 -6.66 5.02 8.61
N ASP A 187 -7.51 5.24 7.60
CA ASP A 187 -8.51 6.29 7.57
C ASP A 187 -9.71 5.83 6.73
N TYR A 188 -10.81 5.51 7.39
CA TYR A 188 -12.02 5.01 6.75
C TYR A 188 -13.26 5.37 7.56
N LYS A 189 -14.43 5.08 7.01
CA LYS A 189 -15.72 5.22 7.70
C LYS A 189 -16.19 3.88 8.20
N ASP A 190 -16.64 3.85 9.45
CA ASP A 190 -17.34 2.72 10.05
C ASP A 190 -18.71 2.51 9.40
#